data_7ff169d0a5e6a920ccf28b7d5c9afd65
#
_entry.id   7ff169d0a5e6a920ccf28b7d5c9afd65
#
_cell.length_a   1.000
_cell.length_b   1.000
_cell.length_c   1.000
_cell.angle_alpha   90.00
_cell.angle_beta   90.00
_cell.angle_gamma   90.00
#
_symmetry.space_group_name_H-M   'P 1'
#
loop_
_entity.id
_entity.type
_entity.pdbx_description
1 polymer ?
#
loop_
_entity_poly.entity_id
_entity_poly.type
_entity_poly.pdbx_seq_one_letter_code
_entity_poly.pdbx_strand_id
1 'polypeptide(L)'
;ELARTRPYVDLSRVGIWGWSGGGSNTLNAMFRRPDVYHVGIAVAPKPQAHLYNAGFQEIYMQTRETNAEGYRESSAINFAEGLKGELLIIHGSGETNTHLEIVEGLVDRLVELGKQFDYMTYPNRDHGIHEGRGTSLHLRMHMVRYLLNHLPPGPR
;
A
#
# COMPACT_ATOMS: atom_id res chain seq x y z
N GLU A 1 0.18 -13.72 -17.82
CA GLU A 1 -0.26 -14.53 -18.96
C GLU A 1 -1.69 -14.16 -19.39
N LEU A 2 -2.70 -14.22 -18.50
CA LEU A 2 -4.09 -13.87 -18.82
C LEU A 2 -4.23 -12.51 -19.50
N ALA A 3 -3.58 -11.49 -19.00
CA ALA A 3 -3.64 -10.14 -19.55
C ALA A 3 -3.08 -10.05 -20.98
N ARG A 4 -2.05 -10.82 -21.32
CA ARG A 4 -1.45 -10.85 -22.65
C ARG A 4 -2.38 -11.46 -23.72
N THR A 5 -3.30 -12.32 -23.30
CA THR A 5 -4.26 -12.99 -24.20
C THR A 5 -5.56 -12.21 -24.37
N ARG A 6 -5.70 -11.04 -23.73
CA ARG A 6 -6.91 -10.21 -23.74
C ARG A 6 -6.64 -8.87 -24.42
N PRO A 7 -7.14 -8.65 -25.65
CA PRO A 7 -6.83 -7.45 -26.43
C PRO A 7 -7.37 -6.15 -25.82
N TYR A 8 -8.33 -6.26 -24.87
CA TYR A 8 -8.86 -5.11 -24.13
C TYR A 8 -8.05 -4.76 -22.87
N VAL A 9 -7.03 -5.54 -22.50
CA VAL A 9 -6.17 -5.24 -21.35
C VAL A 9 -4.94 -4.47 -21.79
N ASP A 10 -4.75 -3.28 -21.23
CA ASP A 10 -3.57 -2.47 -21.46
C ASP A 10 -2.50 -2.76 -20.40
N LEU A 11 -1.46 -3.47 -20.76
CA LEU A 11 -0.35 -3.85 -19.88
C LEU A 11 0.56 -2.67 -19.51
N SER A 12 0.47 -1.54 -20.20
CA SER A 12 1.21 -0.32 -19.86
C SER A 12 0.50 0.53 -18.79
N ARG A 13 -0.72 0.15 -18.39
CA ARG A 13 -1.56 0.88 -17.43
C ARG A 13 -2.21 -0.07 -16.44
N VAL A 14 -1.41 -0.68 -15.58
CA VAL A 14 -1.88 -1.62 -14.57
C VAL A 14 -1.87 -0.96 -13.20
N GLY A 15 -3.04 -0.90 -12.58
CA GLY A 15 -3.22 -0.43 -11.20
C GLY A 15 -3.43 -1.58 -10.24
N ILE A 16 -3.05 -1.35 -8.99
CA ILE A 16 -3.31 -2.25 -7.86
C ILE A 16 -3.79 -1.45 -6.66
N TRP A 17 -4.75 -1.96 -5.91
CA TRP A 17 -5.12 -1.37 -4.64
C TRP A 17 -5.45 -2.43 -3.61
N GLY A 18 -5.31 -2.09 -2.35
CA GLY A 18 -5.68 -2.98 -1.28
C GLY A 18 -5.78 -2.29 0.07
N TRP A 19 -6.45 -2.94 0.99
CA TRP A 19 -6.68 -2.49 2.36
C TRP A 19 -6.02 -3.45 3.35
N SER A 20 -5.41 -2.95 4.43
CA SER A 20 -4.78 -3.78 5.47
C SER A 20 -3.69 -4.69 4.88
N GLY A 21 -3.80 -6.00 5.00
CA GLY A 21 -2.94 -6.96 4.31
C GLY A 21 -2.89 -6.77 2.79
N GLY A 22 -4.03 -6.40 2.17
CA GLY A 22 -4.07 -6.02 0.75
C GLY A 22 -3.27 -4.75 0.46
N GLY A 23 -3.28 -3.77 1.36
CA GLY A 23 -2.43 -2.58 1.29
C GLY A 23 -0.94 -2.92 1.36
N SER A 24 -0.56 -3.84 2.25
CA SER A 24 0.82 -4.36 2.34
C SER A 24 1.25 -5.08 1.07
N ASN A 25 0.35 -5.87 0.48
CA ASN A 25 0.59 -6.53 -0.81
C ASN A 25 0.71 -5.52 -1.95
N THR A 26 -0.09 -4.44 -1.93
CA THR A 26 0.04 -3.33 -2.89
C THR A 26 1.42 -2.69 -2.82
N LEU A 27 1.93 -2.38 -1.62
CA LEU A 27 3.28 -1.84 -1.45
C LEU A 27 4.35 -2.80 -2.00
N ASN A 28 4.29 -4.08 -1.64
CA ASN A 28 5.22 -5.10 -2.15
C ASN A 28 5.17 -5.20 -3.69
N ALA A 29 3.97 -5.17 -4.28
CA ALA A 29 3.80 -5.21 -5.73
C ALA A 29 4.42 -3.97 -6.41
N MET A 30 4.14 -2.78 -5.90
CA MET A 30 4.66 -1.51 -6.45
C MET A 30 6.18 -1.41 -6.34
N PHE A 31 6.77 -1.88 -5.23
CA PHE A 31 8.21 -1.76 -5.00
C PHE A 31 9.02 -2.86 -5.68
N ARG A 32 8.48 -4.07 -5.78
CA ARG A 32 9.22 -5.24 -6.30
C ARG A 32 8.93 -5.55 -7.77
N ARG A 33 7.79 -5.05 -8.29
CA ARG A 33 7.38 -5.28 -9.68
C ARG A 33 6.94 -3.97 -10.37
N PRO A 34 7.81 -2.94 -10.38
CA PRO A 34 7.52 -1.68 -11.05
C PRO A 34 7.47 -1.83 -12.59
N ASP A 35 7.88 -2.99 -13.11
CA ASP A 35 7.71 -3.40 -14.50
C ASP A 35 6.27 -3.81 -14.85
N VAL A 36 5.45 -4.09 -13.84
CA VAL A 36 4.06 -4.55 -13.99
C VAL A 36 3.06 -3.55 -13.46
N TYR A 37 3.31 -2.96 -12.29
CA TYR A 37 2.37 -2.09 -11.59
C TYR A 37 2.78 -0.63 -11.71
N HIS A 38 1.89 0.20 -12.26
CA HIS A 38 2.14 1.59 -12.57
C HIS A 38 1.48 2.55 -11.59
N VAL A 39 0.35 2.15 -11.00
CA VAL A 39 -0.39 2.93 -10.01
C VAL A 39 -0.79 2.04 -8.85
N GLY A 40 -0.52 2.47 -7.61
CA GLY A 40 -0.88 1.78 -6.39
C GLY A 40 -1.67 2.63 -5.42
N ILE A 41 -2.69 2.04 -4.75
CA ILE A 41 -3.36 2.65 -3.60
C ILE A 41 -3.29 1.69 -2.42
N ALA A 42 -2.49 2.03 -1.42
CA ALA A 42 -2.32 1.25 -0.20
C ALA A 42 -3.10 1.89 0.96
N VAL A 43 -4.19 1.25 1.40
CA VAL A 43 -5.02 1.74 2.50
C VAL A 43 -4.72 0.97 3.77
N ALA A 44 -4.44 1.67 4.86
CA ALA A 44 -4.10 1.10 6.16
C ALA A 44 -3.07 -0.06 6.06
N PRO A 45 -1.96 0.11 5.30
CA PRO A 45 -1.00 -0.94 5.08
C PRO A 45 -0.14 -1.23 6.31
N LYS A 46 0.50 -2.38 6.29
CA LYS A 46 1.54 -2.79 7.21
C LYS A 46 2.86 -2.95 6.44
N PRO A 47 3.66 -1.88 6.29
CA PRO A 47 4.91 -1.92 5.54
C PRO A 47 6.06 -2.65 6.23
N GLN A 48 5.96 -2.89 7.55
CA GLN A 48 6.98 -3.55 8.35
C GLN A 48 6.37 -4.70 9.15
N ALA A 49 6.71 -5.94 8.80
CA ALA A 49 6.10 -7.13 9.39
C ALA A 49 6.36 -7.26 10.90
N HIS A 50 7.57 -6.89 11.35
CA HIS A 50 7.97 -7.04 12.75
C HIS A 50 7.34 -6.03 13.72
N LEU A 51 6.73 -4.96 13.22
CA LEU A 51 6.02 -3.98 14.03
C LEU A 51 4.50 -4.26 14.13
N TYR A 52 4.05 -5.34 13.51
CA TYR A 52 2.67 -5.76 13.61
C TYR A 52 2.46 -6.71 14.79
N ASN A 53 1.20 -6.99 15.11
CA ASN A 53 0.76 -7.87 16.21
C ASN A 53 1.49 -9.22 16.18
N ALA A 54 2.29 -9.50 17.23
CA ALA A 54 3.09 -10.72 17.34
C ALA A 54 2.21 -11.98 17.31
N GLY A 55 1.06 -11.98 18.03
CA GLY A 55 0.15 -13.12 18.06
C GLY A 55 -0.38 -13.52 16.69
N PHE A 56 -0.50 -12.56 15.74
CA PHE A 56 -0.84 -12.87 14.35
C PHE A 56 0.39 -13.29 13.55
N GLN A 57 1.47 -12.51 13.62
CA GLN A 57 2.66 -12.76 12.78
C GLN A 57 3.32 -14.10 13.08
N GLU A 58 3.49 -14.42 14.36
CA GLU A 58 4.21 -15.63 14.78
C GLU A 58 3.46 -16.92 14.45
N ILE A 59 2.13 -16.90 14.38
CA ILE A 59 1.34 -18.05 13.92
C ILE A 59 1.72 -18.47 12.49
N TYR A 60 1.98 -17.49 11.61
CA TYR A 60 2.26 -17.74 10.20
C TYR A 60 3.75 -17.73 9.86
N MET A 61 4.55 -16.99 10.61
CA MET A 61 5.94 -16.70 10.25
C MET A 61 6.94 -17.20 11.30
N GLN A 62 6.50 -17.76 12.41
CA GLN A 62 7.31 -18.04 13.59
C GLN A 62 7.87 -16.75 14.21
N THR A 63 8.81 -16.84 15.16
CA THR A 63 9.39 -15.65 15.77
C THR A 63 10.39 -14.98 14.83
N ARG A 64 10.69 -13.71 15.09
CA ARG A 64 11.70 -12.96 14.32
C ARG A 64 13.09 -13.59 14.41
N GLU A 65 13.42 -14.17 15.56
CA GLU A 65 14.72 -14.83 15.79
C GLU A 65 14.88 -16.10 14.94
N THR A 66 13.76 -16.85 14.78
CA THR A 66 13.78 -18.13 14.02
C THR A 66 13.58 -17.93 12.52
N ASN A 67 13.00 -16.80 12.08
CA ASN A 67 12.69 -16.51 10.68
C ASN A 67 13.01 -15.05 10.29
N ALA A 68 14.18 -14.56 10.63
CA ALA A 68 14.59 -13.18 10.34
C ALA A 68 14.46 -12.82 8.85
N GLU A 69 14.82 -13.76 7.96
CA GLU A 69 14.71 -13.56 6.52
C GLU A 69 13.26 -13.42 6.04
N GLY A 70 12.33 -14.24 6.55
CA GLY A 70 10.90 -14.11 6.23
C GLY A 70 10.35 -12.74 6.63
N TYR A 71 10.73 -12.24 7.81
CA TYR A 71 10.36 -10.90 8.26
C TYR A 71 10.95 -9.79 7.37
N ARG A 72 12.20 -9.93 6.94
CA ARG A 72 12.84 -9.02 6.01
C ARG A 72 12.12 -9.01 4.66
N GLU A 73 11.89 -10.18 4.08
CA GLU A 73 11.27 -10.34 2.76
C GLU A 73 9.79 -9.91 2.72
N SER A 74 9.05 -10.07 3.82
CA SER A 74 7.65 -9.64 3.90
C SER A 74 7.47 -8.15 4.20
N SER A 75 8.53 -7.44 4.61
CA SER A 75 8.49 -6.03 4.95
C SER A 75 8.74 -5.16 3.72
N ALA A 76 7.67 -4.59 3.17
CA ALA A 76 7.72 -3.79 1.93
C ALA A 76 8.71 -2.62 2.01
N ILE A 77 8.91 -2.02 3.17
CA ILE A 77 9.83 -0.90 3.39
C ILE A 77 11.26 -1.21 2.90
N ASN A 78 11.69 -2.46 2.97
CA ASN A 78 13.02 -2.90 2.55
C ASN A 78 13.22 -2.83 1.02
N PHE A 79 12.15 -2.69 0.27
CA PHE A 79 12.13 -2.62 -1.19
C PHE A 79 11.65 -1.26 -1.73
N ALA A 80 11.46 -0.27 -0.85
CA ALA A 80 10.92 1.05 -1.17
C ALA A 80 11.71 1.78 -2.28
N GLU A 81 13.00 1.51 -2.41
CA GLU A 81 13.85 2.03 -3.50
C GLU A 81 13.33 1.66 -4.89
N GLY A 82 12.63 0.53 -5.00
CA GLY A 82 12.08 0.04 -6.26
C GLY A 82 10.86 0.80 -6.78
N LEU A 83 10.28 1.74 -6.01
CA LEU A 83 9.14 2.53 -6.46
C LEU A 83 9.47 3.35 -7.71
N LYS A 84 8.68 3.17 -8.77
CA LYS A 84 8.80 3.91 -10.05
C LYS A 84 7.46 4.50 -10.51
N GLY A 85 6.34 3.91 -10.09
CA GLY A 85 4.98 4.35 -10.45
C GLY A 85 4.38 5.29 -9.41
N GLU A 86 3.12 5.64 -9.64
CA GLU A 86 2.34 6.53 -8.78
C GLU A 86 1.80 5.77 -7.56
N LEU A 87 2.06 6.26 -6.37
CA LEU A 87 1.63 5.61 -5.12
C LEU A 87 0.84 6.57 -4.24
N LEU A 88 -0.38 6.16 -3.87
CA LEU A 88 -1.17 6.80 -2.82
C LEU A 88 -1.20 5.91 -1.59
N ILE A 89 -0.76 6.44 -0.46
CA ILE A 89 -0.87 5.82 0.86
C ILE A 89 -2.00 6.52 1.61
N ILE A 90 -2.92 5.74 2.18
CA ILE A 90 -4.03 6.26 2.99
C ILE A 90 -4.00 5.59 4.37
N HIS A 91 -4.11 6.38 5.45
CA HIS A 91 -4.11 5.86 6.80
C HIS A 91 -5.00 6.66 7.74
N GLY A 92 -5.47 6.05 8.81
CA GLY A 92 -6.17 6.73 9.90
C GLY A 92 -5.19 7.12 11.00
N SER A 93 -5.26 8.35 11.54
CA SER A 93 -4.35 8.74 12.63
C SER A 93 -4.77 8.21 14.01
N GLY A 94 -5.99 7.68 14.14
CA GLY A 94 -6.46 6.97 15.33
C GLY A 94 -6.39 5.45 15.20
N GLU A 95 -5.63 4.95 14.27
CA GLU A 95 -5.49 3.53 13.92
C GLU A 95 -4.92 2.70 15.09
N THR A 96 -5.66 1.69 15.51
CA THR A 96 -5.32 0.83 16.65
C THR A 96 -4.79 -0.55 16.25
N ASN A 97 -4.86 -0.92 14.97
CA ASN A 97 -4.41 -2.21 14.47
C ASN A 97 -3.06 -2.13 13.75
N THR A 98 -2.97 -1.30 12.72
CA THR A 98 -1.70 -1.04 12.00
C THR A 98 -1.18 0.36 12.34
N HIS A 99 -0.76 0.55 13.57
CA HIS A 99 -0.41 1.85 14.15
C HIS A 99 0.25 2.83 13.17
N LEU A 100 -0.06 4.13 13.33
CA LEU A 100 0.36 5.20 12.42
C LEU A 100 1.89 5.22 12.22
N GLU A 101 2.65 5.02 13.29
CA GLU A 101 4.12 5.05 13.27
C GLU A 101 4.73 4.05 12.27
N ILE A 102 4.03 2.92 12.03
CA ILE A 102 4.50 1.90 11.07
C ILE A 102 4.48 2.46 9.65
N VAL A 103 3.46 3.26 9.33
CA VAL A 103 3.33 3.90 8.00
C VAL A 103 4.21 5.14 7.90
N GLU A 104 4.32 5.93 8.97
CA GLU A 104 5.22 7.09 9.00
C GLU A 104 6.68 6.67 8.76
N GLY A 105 7.11 5.53 9.29
CA GLY A 105 8.42 4.98 8.97
C GLY A 105 8.63 4.65 7.49
N LEU A 106 7.59 4.23 6.77
CA LEU A 106 7.66 4.07 5.31
C LEU A 106 7.70 5.42 4.60
N VAL A 107 6.88 6.38 5.04
CA VAL A 107 6.85 7.75 4.48
C VAL A 107 8.24 8.37 4.59
N ASP A 108 8.86 8.32 5.76
CA ASP A 108 10.21 8.81 6.00
C ASP A 108 11.23 8.11 5.08
N ARG A 109 11.16 6.80 4.96
CA ARG A 109 12.03 6.04 4.06
C ARG A 109 11.88 6.42 2.59
N LEU A 110 10.67 6.68 2.12
CA LEU A 110 10.42 7.14 0.74
C LEU A 110 10.98 8.56 0.52
N VAL A 111 10.86 9.44 1.52
CA VAL A 111 11.46 10.79 1.49
C VAL A 111 12.99 10.71 1.43
N GLU A 112 13.64 9.90 2.28
CA GLU A 112 15.10 9.68 2.23
C GLU A 112 15.58 9.22 0.86
N LEU A 113 14.78 8.35 0.19
CA LEU A 113 15.07 7.84 -1.14
C LEU A 113 14.72 8.82 -2.27
N GLY A 114 14.19 10.00 -1.96
CA GLY A 114 13.76 11.01 -2.93
C GLY A 114 12.57 10.56 -3.81
N LYS A 115 11.77 9.59 -3.33
CA LYS A 115 10.60 9.09 -4.06
C LYS A 115 9.44 10.07 -3.95
N GLN A 116 8.69 10.23 -5.04
CA GLN A 116 7.44 11.00 -5.03
C GLN A 116 6.26 10.04 -4.79
N PHE A 117 5.33 10.48 -3.96
CA PHE A 117 4.12 9.72 -3.60
C PHE A 117 3.09 10.66 -2.99
N ASP A 118 1.84 10.23 -2.92
CA ASP A 118 0.78 10.92 -2.21
C ASP A 118 0.49 10.24 -0.87
N TYR A 119 0.20 11.05 0.15
CA TYR A 119 -0.16 10.55 1.48
C TYR A 119 -1.39 11.28 2.01
N MET A 120 -2.43 10.53 2.37
CA MET A 120 -3.64 11.05 2.98
C MET A 120 -3.89 10.44 4.35
N THR A 121 -3.81 11.27 5.39
CA THR A 121 -4.15 10.86 6.76
C THR A 121 -5.56 11.34 7.13
N TYR A 122 -6.40 10.42 7.62
CA TYR A 122 -7.73 10.72 8.15
C TYR A 122 -7.65 10.91 9.66
N PRO A 123 -7.87 12.15 10.20
CA PRO A 123 -7.74 12.45 11.63
C PRO A 123 -8.66 11.61 12.50
N ASN A 124 -8.10 10.92 13.53
CA ASN A 124 -8.84 10.10 14.50
C ASN A 124 -9.72 8.99 13.90
N ARG A 125 -9.43 8.52 12.69
CA ARG A 125 -10.09 7.35 12.11
C ARG A 125 -9.27 6.11 12.40
N ASP A 126 -9.96 5.03 12.75
CA ASP A 126 -9.36 3.73 13.01
C ASP A 126 -9.23 2.94 11.69
N HIS A 127 -8.88 1.67 11.78
CA HIS A 127 -8.56 0.76 10.68
C HIS A 127 -9.56 0.73 9.52
N GLY A 128 -10.84 0.88 9.83
CA GLY A 128 -11.92 0.91 8.84
C GLY A 128 -12.08 2.22 8.10
N ILE A 129 -11.49 3.31 8.56
CA ILE A 129 -11.59 4.68 8.02
C ILE A 129 -13.03 5.01 7.60
N HIS A 130 -14.00 4.80 8.49
CA HIS A 130 -15.41 5.02 8.23
C HIS A 130 -16.10 5.91 9.27
N GLU A 131 -15.44 6.16 10.39
CA GLU A 131 -15.95 6.96 11.50
C GLU A 131 -16.15 8.42 11.07
N GLY A 132 -17.20 9.02 11.59
CA GLY A 132 -17.55 10.40 11.32
C GLY A 132 -18.27 10.60 9.98
N ARG A 133 -19.01 11.73 9.92
CA ARG A 133 -19.86 12.05 8.77
C ARG A 133 -19.02 12.27 7.51
N GLY A 134 -19.39 11.58 6.43
CA GLY A 134 -18.80 11.77 5.11
C GLY A 134 -17.46 11.07 4.87
N THR A 135 -16.82 10.48 5.88
CA THR A 135 -15.51 9.87 5.76
C THR A 135 -15.44 8.80 4.68
N SER A 136 -16.35 7.82 4.71
CA SER A 136 -16.38 6.72 3.73
C SER A 136 -16.55 7.22 2.30
N LEU A 137 -17.43 8.19 2.08
CA LEU A 137 -17.64 8.77 0.75
C LEU A 137 -16.39 9.53 0.28
N HIS A 138 -15.83 10.39 1.13
CA HIS A 138 -14.61 11.14 0.82
C HIS A 138 -13.46 10.20 0.44
N LEU A 139 -13.24 9.15 1.23
CA LEU A 139 -12.21 8.14 0.97
C LEU A 139 -12.40 7.50 -0.42
N ARG A 140 -13.61 7.01 -0.71
CA ARG A 140 -13.88 6.35 -2.01
C ARG A 140 -13.73 7.32 -3.18
N MET A 141 -14.21 8.54 -3.04
CA MET A 141 -14.07 9.58 -4.07
C MET A 141 -12.59 9.95 -4.28
N HIS A 142 -11.79 10.00 -3.20
CA HIS A 142 -10.36 10.27 -3.30
C HIS A 142 -9.64 9.16 -4.07
N MET A 143 -9.92 7.89 -3.75
CA MET A 143 -9.35 6.74 -4.48
C MET A 143 -9.75 6.76 -5.97
N VAL A 144 -11.04 6.99 -6.27
CA VAL A 144 -11.53 7.06 -7.66
C VAL A 144 -10.83 8.20 -8.42
N ARG A 145 -10.74 9.39 -7.81
CA ARG A 145 -10.06 10.54 -8.42
C ARG A 145 -8.59 10.22 -8.71
N TYR A 146 -7.91 9.58 -7.77
CA TYR A 146 -6.52 9.19 -7.94
C TYR A 146 -6.35 8.25 -9.15
N LEU A 147 -7.19 7.22 -9.25
CA LEU A 147 -7.17 6.31 -10.39
C LEU A 147 -7.48 7.03 -11.72
N LEU A 148 -8.47 7.91 -11.75
CA LEU A 148 -8.81 8.66 -12.97
C LEU A 148 -7.67 9.60 -13.42
N ASN A 149 -6.92 10.15 -12.47
CA ASN A 149 -5.80 11.04 -12.79
C ASN A 149 -4.57 10.28 -13.33
N HIS A 150 -4.29 9.10 -12.78
CA HIS A 150 -3.06 8.36 -13.08
C HIS A 150 -3.28 7.15 -14.02
N LEU A 151 -4.52 6.67 -14.14
CA LEU A 151 -4.95 5.62 -15.08
C LEU A 151 -6.20 6.08 -15.84
N PRO A 152 -6.15 7.18 -16.60
CA PRO A 152 -7.33 7.68 -17.27
C PRO A 152 -7.87 6.64 -18.25
N PRO A 153 -9.22 6.44 -18.33
CA PRO A 153 -9.81 5.59 -19.35
C PRO A 153 -9.53 6.16 -20.75
N GLY A 154 -9.41 5.31 -21.73
CA GLY A 154 -9.18 5.75 -23.09
C GLY A 154 -8.76 4.62 -24.02
N PRO A 155 -8.79 4.87 -25.32
CA PRO A 155 -8.28 3.92 -26.29
C PRO A 155 -6.76 3.73 -26.09
N ARG A 156 -6.27 2.59 -26.51
CA ARG A 156 -4.84 2.29 -26.60
C ARG A 156 -4.18 3.16 -27.65
#